data_fac949688c980a536857edaf19f1f2df
#
_entry.id   fac949688c980a536857edaf19f1f2df
#
_cell.length_a   1.000
_cell.length_b   1.000
_cell.length_c   1.000
_cell.angle_alpha   90.00
_cell.angle_beta   90.00
_cell.angle_gamma   90.00
#
_symmetry.space_group_name_H-M   'P 1'
#
loop_
_entity.id
_entity.type
_entity.pdbx_description
1 polymer ?
#
loop_
_entity_poly.entity_id
_entity_poly.type
_entity_poly.pdbx_seq_one_letter_code
_entity_poly.pdbx_strand_id
1 'polypeptide(L)'
;EVLGCTTFDEFYKLYEEELFHDLELMLEYSNRFNSLRSRDCNVLSSLFLHGCIERAESATRGGASLARGGGVNLMGGTNVIDSLAVIRQFVFEEKRIGMEQLLDALKTDWKGAEDFRREILRDGRFFGNHDEFSDSIARRFYESIYKFAEGRTDMFGTPLTYGNLTGYNTHFAAFGALTGATPD
;
A
#
# COMPACT_ATOMS: atom_id res chain seq x y z
N GLU A 1 -9.90 13.94 -13.12
CA GLU A 1 -9.01 14.73 -12.23
C GLU A 1 -7.56 14.50 -12.61
N VAL A 2 -7.07 13.27 -12.66
CA VAL A 2 -5.65 12.93 -12.97
C VAL A 2 -5.16 13.51 -14.30
N LEU A 3 -6.02 13.57 -15.32
CA LEU A 3 -5.71 14.15 -16.65
C LEU A 3 -5.48 15.66 -16.62
N GLY A 4 -5.87 16.35 -15.54
CA GLY A 4 -5.66 17.78 -15.38
C GLY A 4 -4.37 18.15 -14.67
N CYS A 5 -3.61 17.18 -14.15
CA CYS A 5 -2.36 17.43 -13.46
C CYS A 5 -1.27 17.90 -14.42
N THR A 6 -0.63 19.00 -14.08
CA THR A 6 0.49 19.57 -14.87
C THR A 6 1.85 19.25 -14.25
N THR A 7 1.86 18.90 -12.97
CA THR A 7 3.06 18.55 -12.20
C THR A 7 2.90 17.22 -11.48
N PHE A 8 4.03 16.57 -11.17
CA PHE A 8 4.02 15.35 -10.37
C PHE A 8 3.48 15.60 -8.94
N ASP A 9 3.69 16.78 -8.38
CA ASP A 9 3.19 17.09 -7.05
C ASP A 9 1.66 17.19 -6.98
N GLU A 10 1.02 17.75 -8.02
CA GLU A 10 -0.45 17.74 -8.17
C GLU A 10 -0.98 16.31 -8.28
N PHE A 11 -0.34 15.49 -9.10
CA PHE A 11 -0.68 14.08 -9.25
C PHE A 11 -0.50 13.31 -7.93
N TYR A 12 0.63 13.49 -7.25
CA TYR A 12 0.91 12.81 -5.99
C TYR A 12 -0.09 13.18 -4.89
N LYS A 13 -0.55 14.43 -4.88
CA LYS A 13 -1.59 14.88 -3.93
C LYS A 13 -2.90 14.13 -4.14
N LEU A 14 -3.37 13.99 -5.37
CA LEU A 14 -4.55 13.19 -5.69
C LEU A 14 -4.36 11.72 -5.30
N TYR A 15 -3.17 11.16 -5.58
CA TYR A 15 -2.82 9.82 -5.16
C TYR A 15 -2.87 9.67 -3.62
N GLU A 16 -2.33 10.64 -2.87
CA GLU A 16 -2.34 10.62 -1.40
C GLU A 16 -3.76 10.70 -0.83
N GLU A 17 -4.63 11.48 -1.45
CA GLU A 17 -6.05 11.59 -1.06
C GLU A 17 -6.78 10.25 -1.24
N GLU A 18 -6.59 9.57 -2.36
CA GLU A 18 -7.14 8.23 -2.62
C GLU A 18 -6.53 7.18 -1.69
N LEU A 19 -5.21 7.22 -1.48
CA LEU A 19 -4.53 6.34 -0.54
C LEU A 19 -5.13 6.46 0.86
N PHE A 20 -5.37 7.67 1.35
CA PHE A 20 -5.95 7.90 2.68
C PHE A 20 -7.40 7.43 2.75
N HIS A 21 -8.17 7.59 1.69
CA HIS A 21 -9.51 7.05 1.59
C HIS A 21 -9.51 5.52 1.70
N ASP A 22 -8.66 4.83 0.95
CA ASP A 22 -8.55 3.38 0.97
C ASP A 22 -8.06 2.86 2.33
N LEU A 23 -7.09 3.53 2.95
CA LEU A 23 -6.61 3.19 4.28
C LEU A 23 -7.70 3.36 5.36
N GLU A 24 -8.56 4.39 5.24
CA GLU A 24 -9.70 4.57 6.14
C GLU A 24 -10.72 3.44 5.99
N LEU A 25 -11.06 3.07 4.76
CA LEU A 25 -11.94 1.93 4.49
C LEU A 25 -11.35 0.63 5.05
N MET A 26 -10.05 0.40 4.85
CA MET A 26 -9.38 -0.79 5.36
C MET A 26 -9.41 -0.83 6.89
N LEU A 27 -9.19 0.29 7.57
CA LEU A 27 -9.28 0.38 9.02
C LEU A 27 -10.71 0.08 9.51
N GLU A 28 -11.72 0.63 8.84
CA GLU A 28 -13.13 0.34 9.15
C GLU A 28 -13.45 -1.14 9.00
N TYR A 29 -13.04 -1.76 7.90
CA TYR A 29 -13.24 -3.21 7.69
C TYR A 29 -12.50 -4.06 8.72
N SER A 30 -11.25 -3.68 9.06
CA SER A 30 -10.47 -4.35 10.09
C SER A 30 -11.17 -4.30 11.45
N ASN A 31 -11.66 -3.13 11.83
CA ASN A 31 -12.39 -2.94 13.07
C ASN A 31 -13.71 -3.74 13.09
N ARG A 32 -14.47 -3.75 12.00
CA ARG A 32 -15.68 -4.58 11.85
C ARG A 32 -15.36 -6.07 11.98
N PHE A 33 -14.30 -6.52 11.32
CA PHE A 33 -13.87 -7.92 11.40
C PHE A 33 -13.44 -8.30 12.81
N ASN A 34 -12.65 -7.46 13.48
CA ASN A 34 -12.26 -7.68 14.87
C ASN A 34 -13.44 -7.65 15.83
N SER A 35 -14.44 -6.79 15.59
CA SER A 35 -15.71 -6.79 16.35
C SER A 35 -16.46 -8.11 16.23
N LEU A 36 -16.50 -8.71 15.05
CA LEU A 36 -17.10 -10.03 14.86
C LEU A 36 -16.31 -11.13 15.57
N ARG A 37 -14.98 -11.12 15.41
CA ARG A 37 -14.09 -12.08 16.09
C ARG A 37 -14.16 -11.98 17.61
N SER A 38 -14.40 -10.80 18.16
CA SER A 38 -14.51 -10.60 19.61
C SER A 38 -15.72 -11.26 20.23
N ARG A 39 -16.69 -11.73 19.43
CA ARG A 39 -17.82 -12.52 19.90
C ARG A 39 -17.41 -13.93 20.29
N ASP A 40 -16.34 -14.45 19.68
CA ASP A 40 -15.79 -15.77 19.96
C ASP A 40 -14.64 -15.67 20.96
N CYS A 41 -14.71 -16.46 22.02
CA CYS A 41 -13.66 -16.55 23.01
C CYS A 41 -12.72 -17.71 22.69
N ASN A 42 -11.51 -17.39 22.22
CA ASN A 42 -10.46 -18.39 22.03
C ASN A 42 -9.65 -18.57 23.32
N VAL A 43 -10.17 -19.38 24.23
CA VAL A 43 -9.56 -19.60 25.55
C VAL A 43 -8.18 -20.22 25.43
N LEU A 44 -8.03 -21.28 24.63
CA LEU A 44 -6.75 -22.00 24.53
C LEU A 44 -5.62 -21.08 24.02
N SER A 45 -5.85 -20.36 22.94
CA SER A 45 -4.84 -19.41 22.43
C SER A 45 -4.56 -18.30 23.43
N SER A 46 -5.57 -17.85 24.17
CA SER A 46 -5.42 -16.76 25.14
C SER A 46 -4.54 -17.14 26.32
N LEU A 47 -4.52 -18.41 26.72
CA LEU A 47 -3.65 -18.89 27.80
C LEU A 47 -2.15 -18.78 27.50
N PHE A 48 -1.77 -18.75 26.22
CA PHE A 48 -0.38 -18.65 25.78
C PHE A 48 0.05 -17.22 25.44
N LEU A 49 -0.84 -16.23 25.57
CA LEU A 49 -0.55 -14.84 25.23
C LEU A 49 -0.47 -13.96 26.48
N HIS A 50 0.64 -13.21 26.58
CA HIS A 50 0.85 -12.27 27.67
C HIS A 50 -0.30 -11.27 27.79
N GLY A 51 -0.77 -11.06 29.01
CA GLY A 51 -1.78 -10.08 29.35
C GLY A 51 -3.20 -10.64 29.40
N CYS A 52 -3.48 -11.78 28.74
CA CYS A 52 -4.83 -12.34 28.71
C CYS A 52 -5.28 -12.86 30.08
N ILE A 53 -4.40 -13.56 30.81
CA ILE A 53 -4.69 -14.10 32.15
C ILE A 53 -4.82 -12.95 33.15
N GLU A 54 -3.88 -12.03 33.13
CA GLU A 54 -3.83 -10.89 34.07
C GLU A 54 -5.05 -9.97 33.93
N ARG A 55 -5.57 -9.84 32.70
CA ARG A 55 -6.77 -9.03 32.41
C ARG A 55 -8.07 -9.80 32.47
N ALA A 56 -8.00 -11.13 32.62
CA ALA A 56 -9.14 -12.02 32.49
C ALA A 56 -9.92 -11.80 31.19
N GLU A 57 -9.19 -11.52 30.08
CA GLU A 57 -9.79 -11.17 28.79
C GLU A 57 -9.17 -11.99 27.66
N SER A 58 -10.01 -12.44 26.72
CA SER A 58 -9.57 -13.21 25.56
C SER A 58 -8.70 -12.37 24.61
N ALA A 59 -7.75 -13.01 23.95
CA ALA A 59 -6.95 -12.39 22.89
C ALA A 59 -7.82 -11.75 21.79
N THR A 60 -8.94 -12.37 21.43
CA THR A 60 -9.89 -11.87 20.43
C THR A 60 -10.65 -10.61 20.89
N ARG A 61 -10.61 -10.31 22.18
CA ARG A 61 -11.20 -9.12 22.80
C ARG A 61 -10.17 -8.09 23.25
N GLY A 62 -8.92 -8.22 22.80
CA GLY A 62 -7.84 -7.31 23.15
C GLY A 62 -7.14 -7.61 24.48
N GLY A 63 -7.29 -8.83 25.02
CA GLY A 63 -6.61 -9.26 26.26
C GLY A 63 -5.10 -9.35 26.14
N ALA A 64 -4.56 -9.61 24.96
CA ALA A 64 -3.12 -9.70 24.73
C ALA A 64 -2.42 -8.34 24.92
N SER A 65 -1.24 -8.34 25.58
CA SER A 65 -0.43 -7.12 25.80
C SER A 65 0.23 -6.61 24.55
N LEU A 66 0.62 -7.54 23.67
CA LEU A 66 1.22 -7.29 22.37
C LEU A 66 0.29 -7.85 21.29
N ALA A 67 0.30 -7.30 20.11
CA ALA A 67 -0.51 -7.77 18.98
C ALA A 67 -2.02 -7.67 19.21
N ARG A 68 -2.50 -6.50 19.57
CA ARG A 68 -3.96 -6.26 19.72
C ARG A 68 -4.67 -6.04 18.38
N GLY A 69 -3.95 -5.96 17.29
CA GLY A 69 -4.50 -6.15 15.96
C GLY A 69 -4.60 -4.93 15.04
N GLY A 70 -4.18 -3.75 15.45
CA GLY A 70 -4.23 -2.57 14.59
C GLY A 70 -2.93 -2.36 13.79
N GLY A 71 -2.80 -3.04 12.65
CA GLY A 71 -1.64 -2.84 11.77
C GLY A 71 -2.03 -2.64 10.31
N VAL A 72 -1.42 -1.67 9.66
CA VAL A 72 -1.45 -1.53 8.20
C VAL A 72 -0.31 -2.35 7.62
N ASN A 73 -0.62 -3.44 6.98
CA ASN A 73 0.37 -4.26 6.28
C ASN A 73 0.39 -3.89 4.80
N LEU A 74 1.46 -3.24 4.37
CA LEU A 74 1.66 -2.85 2.99
C LEU A 74 2.17 -4.03 2.18
N MET A 75 1.43 -4.40 1.14
CA MET A 75 1.85 -5.39 0.17
C MET A 75 2.03 -4.68 -1.18
N GLY A 76 3.18 -4.91 -1.83
CA GLY A 76 3.49 -4.27 -3.11
C GLY A 76 3.90 -2.79 -3.01
N GLY A 77 4.34 -2.32 -1.85
CA GLY A 77 4.82 -0.94 -1.69
C GLY A 77 5.93 -0.57 -2.67
N THR A 78 6.86 -1.49 -2.96
CA THR A 78 7.90 -1.29 -3.97
C THR A 78 7.31 -1.07 -5.37
N ASN A 79 6.30 -1.85 -5.75
CA ASN A 79 5.64 -1.69 -7.05
C ASN A 79 4.94 -0.31 -7.17
N VAL A 80 4.36 0.18 -6.08
CA VAL A 80 3.78 1.53 -6.04
C VAL A 80 4.87 2.59 -6.22
N ILE A 81 5.98 2.47 -5.50
CA ILE A 81 7.11 3.39 -5.60
C ILE A 81 7.67 3.42 -7.02
N ASP A 82 7.88 2.27 -7.63
CA ASP A 82 8.35 2.14 -9.00
C ASP A 82 7.36 2.74 -10.01
N SER A 83 6.07 2.49 -9.82
CA SER A 83 5.02 3.08 -10.67
C SER A 83 5.00 4.61 -10.56
N LEU A 84 5.11 5.15 -9.35
CA LEU A 84 5.19 6.59 -9.12
C LEU A 84 6.46 7.19 -9.73
N ALA A 85 7.60 6.47 -9.66
CA ALA A 85 8.85 6.88 -10.28
C ALA A 85 8.74 6.94 -11.81
N VAL A 86 8.14 5.92 -12.43
CA VAL A 86 7.87 5.88 -13.87
C VAL A 86 6.95 7.03 -14.29
N ILE A 87 5.86 7.27 -13.58
CA ILE A 87 4.94 8.36 -13.87
C ILE A 87 5.66 9.71 -13.76
N ARG A 88 6.41 9.94 -12.69
CA ARG A 88 7.18 11.17 -12.50
C ARG A 88 8.17 11.38 -13.64
N GLN A 89 8.97 10.35 -13.95
CA GLN A 89 10.00 10.42 -14.97
C GLN A 89 9.42 10.63 -16.37
N PHE A 90 8.60 9.70 -16.85
CA PHE A 90 8.19 9.63 -18.25
C PHE A 90 7.05 10.58 -18.61
N VAL A 91 6.14 10.86 -17.65
CA VAL A 91 4.99 11.74 -17.92
C VAL A 91 5.32 13.20 -17.59
N PHE A 92 5.86 13.47 -16.40
CA PHE A 92 5.98 14.84 -15.93
C PHE A 92 7.34 15.48 -16.25
N GLU A 93 8.45 14.77 -16.06
CA GLU A 93 9.79 15.34 -16.26
C GLU A 93 10.26 15.23 -17.71
N GLU A 94 10.32 14.02 -18.27
CA GLU A 94 10.83 13.78 -19.62
C GLU A 94 9.77 13.98 -20.70
N LYS A 95 8.49 13.92 -20.34
CA LYS A 95 7.33 14.12 -21.23
C LYS A 95 7.35 13.21 -22.46
N ARG A 96 7.79 11.96 -22.28
CA ARG A 96 7.84 10.97 -23.36
C ARG A 96 6.45 10.43 -23.72
N ILE A 97 5.53 10.45 -22.77
CA ILE A 97 4.14 10.01 -22.95
C ILE A 97 3.21 10.93 -22.18
N GLY A 98 2.00 11.14 -22.71
CA GLY A 98 0.94 11.83 -22.00
C GLY A 98 0.24 10.90 -21.00
N MET A 99 -0.35 11.46 -19.93
CA MET A 99 -1.10 10.70 -18.93
C MET A 99 -2.25 9.88 -19.57
N GLU A 100 -2.98 10.44 -20.51
CA GLU A 100 -4.05 9.74 -21.22
C GLU A 100 -3.55 8.51 -21.98
N GLN A 101 -2.43 8.66 -22.70
CA GLN A 101 -1.80 7.57 -23.43
C GLN A 101 -1.30 6.46 -22.49
N LEU A 102 -0.73 6.84 -21.34
CA LEU A 102 -0.31 5.87 -20.33
C LEU A 102 -1.52 5.10 -19.78
N LEU A 103 -2.62 5.79 -19.46
CA LEU A 103 -3.84 5.14 -18.98
C LEU A 103 -4.43 4.19 -20.02
N ASP A 104 -4.41 4.54 -21.30
CA ASP A 104 -4.89 3.68 -22.37
C ASP A 104 -3.97 2.45 -22.56
N ALA A 105 -2.66 2.63 -22.46
CA ALA A 105 -1.72 1.52 -22.48
C ALA A 105 -1.97 0.52 -21.32
N LEU A 106 -2.22 1.03 -20.12
CA LEU A 106 -2.56 0.20 -18.95
C LEU A 106 -3.91 -0.53 -19.13
N LYS A 107 -4.95 0.15 -19.61
CA LYS A 107 -6.27 -0.46 -19.86
C LYS A 107 -6.23 -1.57 -20.91
N THR A 108 -5.33 -1.46 -21.88
CA THR A 108 -5.18 -2.45 -22.97
C THR A 108 -4.15 -3.52 -22.65
N ASP A 109 -3.59 -3.54 -21.43
CA ASP A 109 -2.48 -4.43 -21.06
C ASP A 109 -1.32 -4.30 -22.05
N TRP A 110 -0.91 -3.05 -22.29
CA TRP A 110 0.18 -2.65 -23.19
C TRP A 110 0.03 -3.05 -24.66
N LYS A 111 -1.15 -3.54 -25.09
CA LYS A 111 -1.39 -3.87 -26.49
C LYS A 111 -1.27 -2.64 -27.39
N GLY A 112 -0.31 -2.67 -28.30
CA GLY A 112 0.02 -1.54 -29.15
C GLY A 112 0.96 -0.51 -28.52
N ALA A 113 1.41 -0.72 -27.29
CA ALA A 113 2.37 0.12 -26.57
C ALA A 113 3.57 -0.70 -26.01
N GLU A 114 3.83 -1.87 -26.60
CA GLU A 114 4.88 -2.81 -26.16
C GLU A 114 6.29 -2.20 -26.26
N ASP A 115 6.52 -1.35 -27.24
CA ASP A 115 7.80 -0.65 -27.39
C ASP A 115 8.02 0.33 -26.24
N PHE A 116 6.99 1.07 -25.84
CA PHE A 116 7.07 1.98 -24.72
C PHE A 116 7.23 1.23 -23.38
N ARG A 117 6.55 0.09 -23.19
CA ARG A 117 6.78 -0.76 -22.04
C ARG A 117 8.25 -1.21 -21.94
N ARG A 118 8.85 -1.64 -23.06
CA ARG A 118 10.27 -2.01 -23.11
C ARG A 118 11.19 -0.83 -22.78
N GLU A 119 10.83 0.37 -23.22
CA GLU A 119 11.54 1.60 -22.89
C GLU A 119 11.50 1.88 -21.38
N ILE A 120 10.33 1.78 -20.75
CA ILE A 120 10.18 1.93 -19.29
C ILE A 120 11.07 0.92 -18.55
N LEU A 121 11.05 -0.35 -18.93
CA LEU A 121 11.86 -1.39 -18.27
C LEU A 121 13.37 -1.17 -18.44
N ARG A 122 13.81 -0.57 -19.54
CA ARG A 122 15.22 -0.29 -19.80
C ARG A 122 15.71 0.99 -19.11
N ASP A 123 14.93 2.06 -19.18
CA ASP A 123 15.34 3.42 -18.82
C ASP A 123 14.75 3.92 -17.51
N GLY A 124 13.83 3.17 -16.90
CA GLY A 124 13.15 3.53 -15.65
C GLY A 124 14.11 3.59 -14.46
N ARG A 125 13.93 4.58 -13.61
CA ARG A 125 14.71 4.80 -12.38
C ARG A 125 14.02 4.14 -11.21
N PHE A 126 14.19 2.82 -11.11
CA PHE A 126 13.51 1.99 -10.13
C PHE A 126 14.15 2.05 -8.74
N PHE A 127 13.32 1.87 -7.71
CA PHE A 127 13.74 1.85 -6.31
C PHE A 127 14.67 0.66 -6.00
N GLY A 128 15.59 0.88 -5.06
CA GLY A 128 16.56 -0.15 -4.64
C GLY A 128 17.91 -0.09 -5.35
N ASN A 129 18.12 0.87 -6.25
CA ASN A 129 19.35 1.05 -7.01
C ASN A 129 20.23 2.22 -6.51
N HIS A 130 20.01 2.71 -5.27
CA HIS A 130 20.72 3.87 -4.70
C HIS A 130 20.56 5.14 -5.57
N ASP A 131 19.37 5.34 -6.11
CA ASP A 131 19.03 6.53 -6.89
C ASP A 131 18.13 7.45 -6.05
N GLU A 132 18.65 8.64 -5.73
CA GLU A 132 17.93 9.66 -4.94
C GLU A 132 16.57 10.02 -5.55
N PHE A 133 16.41 9.87 -6.86
CA PHE A 133 15.15 10.12 -7.54
C PHE A 133 14.03 9.20 -7.04
N SER A 134 14.24 7.89 -7.10
CA SER A 134 13.29 6.89 -6.62
C SER A 134 13.26 6.79 -5.09
N ASP A 135 14.41 6.98 -4.43
CA ASP A 135 14.51 6.98 -2.96
C ASP A 135 13.72 8.15 -2.35
N SER A 136 13.68 9.33 -2.99
CA SER A 136 12.83 10.44 -2.54
C SER A 136 11.33 10.13 -2.62
N ILE A 137 10.91 9.40 -3.65
CA ILE A 137 9.52 8.96 -3.80
C ILE A 137 9.18 7.93 -2.73
N ALA A 138 10.09 6.97 -2.47
CA ALA A 138 9.92 5.98 -1.41
C ALA A 138 9.75 6.62 -0.04
N ARG A 139 10.62 7.59 0.32
CA ARG A 139 10.47 8.35 1.58
C ARG A 139 9.10 9.02 1.65
N ARG A 140 8.71 9.76 0.61
CA ARG A 140 7.41 10.45 0.57
C ARG A 140 6.23 9.48 0.72
N PHE A 141 6.29 8.32 0.07
CA PHE A 141 5.27 7.28 0.17
C PHE A 141 5.13 6.75 1.61
N TYR A 142 6.26 6.39 2.25
CA TYR A 142 6.23 5.91 3.63
C TYR A 142 5.86 6.99 4.64
N GLU A 143 6.23 8.26 4.39
CA GLU A 143 5.79 9.40 5.19
C GLU A 143 4.27 9.59 5.12
N SER A 144 3.64 9.41 3.94
CA SER A 144 2.18 9.45 3.80
C SER A 144 1.51 8.35 4.64
N ILE A 145 2.04 7.11 4.62
CA ILE A 145 1.52 6.01 5.44
C ILE A 145 1.70 6.31 6.94
N TYR A 146 2.87 6.80 7.33
CA TYR A 146 3.12 7.17 8.73
C TYR A 146 2.16 8.27 9.20
N LYS A 147 1.99 9.32 8.41
CA LYS A 147 1.06 10.43 8.69
C LYS A 147 -0.38 9.95 8.84
N PHE A 148 -0.81 8.96 8.05
CA PHE A 148 -2.11 8.34 8.23
C PHE A 148 -2.21 7.59 9.57
N ALA A 149 -1.19 6.83 9.95
CA ALA A 149 -1.21 6.00 11.16
C ALA A 149 -1.03 6.82 12.45
N GLU A 150 -0.37 7.99 12.37
CA GLU A 150 -0.02 8.80 13.52
C GLU A 150 -1.27 9.25 14.31
N GLY A 151 -1.24 8.97 15.62
CA GLY A 151 -2.32 9.34 16.53
C GLY A 151 -3.62 8.53 16.39
N ARG A 152 -3.70 7.59 15.45
CA ARG A 152 -4.85 6.71 15.26
C ARG A 152 -4.72 5.42 16.07
N THR A 153 -5.86 4.85 16.40
CA THR A 153 -5.94 3.57 17.14
C THR A 153 -6.91 2.62 16.47
N ASP A 154 -6.74 1.34 16.74
CA ASP A 154 -7.74 0.33 16.41
C ASP A 154 -8.92 0.36 17.41
N MET A 155 -9.91 -0.53 17.21
CA MET A 155 -11.09 -0.67 18.09
C MET A 155 -10.73 -1.02 19.55
N PHE A 156 -9.53 -1.51 19.81
CA PHE A 156 -9.05 -1.86 21.16
C PHE A 156 -8.24 -0.74 21.81
N GLY A 157 -8.13 0.41 21.14
CA GLY A 157 -7.31 1.55 21.59
C GLY A 157 -5.81 1.35 21.40
N THR A 158 -5.40 0.38 20.56
CA THR A 158 -3.99 0.15 20.27
C THR A 158 -3.54 1.09 19.15
N PRO A 159 -2.42 1.79 19.31
CA PRO A 159 -1.88 2.63 18.25
C PRO A 159 -1.69 1.85 16.95
N LEU A 160 -2.07 2.46 15.83
CA LEU A 160 -1.83 1.86 14.52
C LEU A 160 -0.33 1.77 14.28
N THR A 161 0.10 0.63 13.79
CA THR A 161 1.45 0.39 13.29
C THR A 161 1.39 0.07 11.81
N TYR A 162 2.49 0.26 11.11
CA TYR A 162 2.60 -0.20 9.73
C TYR A 162 3.80 -1.12 9.57
N GLY A 163 3.65 -2.07 8.68
CA GLY A 163 4.70 -3.00 8.30
C GLY A 163 4.72 -3.19 6.79
N ASN A 164 5.90 -3.43 6.24
CA ASN A 164 6.03 -3.81 4.84
C ASN A 164 6.11 -5.33 4.77
N LEU A 165 5.10 -5.96 4.16
CA LEU A 165 5.12 -7.39 3.89
C LEU A 165 5.68 -7.63 2.49
N THR A 166 6.87 -8.23 2.45
CA THR A 166 7.36 -8.87 1.24
C THR A 166 6.67 -10.22 1.12
N GLY A 167 5.65 -10.28 0.29
CA GLY A 167 4.90 -11.52 0.08
C GLY A 167 5.60 -12.48 -0.87
N TYR A 168 5.21 -13.74 -0.80
CA TYR A 168 5.67 -14.79 -1.70
C TYR A 168 5.10 -14.56 -3.10
N ASN A 169 5.97 -14.55 -4.10
CA ASN A 169 5.70 -14.16 -5.49
C ASN A 169 4.51 -14.88 -6.16
N THR A 170 4.21 -16.11 -5.76
CA THR A 170 3.16 -16.91 -6.40
C THR A 170 1.73 -16.39 -6.19
N HIS A 171 1.47 -15.65 -5.11
CA HIS A 171 0.15 -15.07 -4.86
C HIS A 171 -0.03 -13.71 -5.53
N PHE A 172 1.06 -13.02 -5.87
CA PHE A 172 1.02 -11.67 -6.44
C PHE A 172 0.83 -11.64 -7.96
N ALA A 173 1.17 -12.71 -8.67
CA ALA A 173 0.87 -12.84 -10.10
C ALA A 173 -0.63 -12.65 -10.40
N ALA A 174 -1.51 -13.16 -9.52
CA ALA A 174 -2.95 -12.97 -9.64
C ALA A 174 -3.40 -11.51 -9.41
N PHE A 175 -2.74 -10.80 -8.50
CA PHE A 175 -3.01 -9.38 -8.27
C PHE A 175 -2.47 -8.51 -9.40
N GLY A 176 -1.33 -8.87 -9.99
CA GLY A 176 -0.78 -8.20 -11.17
C GLY A 176 -1.77 -8.16 -12.33
N ALA A 177 -2.45 -9.27 -12.60
CA ALA A 177 -3.48 -9.35 -13.63
C ALA A 177 -4.67 -8.41 -13.38
N LEU A 178 -5.00 -8.13 -12.13
CA LEU A 178 -6.10 -7.21 -11.75
C LEU A 178 -5.70 -5.74 -11.80
N THR A 179 -4.43 -5.43 -11.61
CA THR A 179 -3.91 -4.05 -11.55
C THR A 179 -3.25 -3.59 -12.84
N GLY A 180 -3.23 -4.43 -13.88
CA GLY A 180 -2.54 -4.15 -15.14
C GLY A 180 -1.03 -4.29 -15.07
N ALA A 181 -0.48 -4.76 -13.93
CA ALA A 181 0.92 -5.14 -13.85
C ALA A 181 1.15 -6.46 -14.58
N THR A 182 2.20 -6.53 -15.36
CA THR A 182 2.54 -7.76 -16.08
C THR A 182 3.18 -8.79 -15.16
N PRO A 183 3.01 -10.09 -15.41
CA PRO A 183 3.56 -11.15 -14.57
C PRO A 183 5.07 -11.36 -14.70
N ASP A 184 5.80 -10.53 -15.42
CA ASP A 184 7.25 -10.66 -15.66
C ASP A 184 8.07 -9.99 -14.57
#